data_65ae80db6427f5ee758b15d644f94030
#
_entry.id   65ae80db6427f5ee758b15d644f94030
#
_cell.length_a   1.000
_cell.length_b   1.000
_cell.length_c   1.000
_cell.angle_alpha   90.00
_cell.angle_beta   90.00
_cell.angle_gamma   90.00
#
_symmetry.space_group_name_H-M   'P 1'
#
loop_
_entity.id
_entity.type
_entity.pdbx_description
1 polymer ?
#
loop_
_entity_poly.entity_id
_entity_poly.type
_entity_poly.pdbx_seq_one_letter_code
_entity_poly.pdbx_strand_id
1 'polypeptide(L)'
;IGEMTTVDPRQPVLILGGFLITAEAYAPMAAWLKQLGVFDAHVVPVTRLEWLLTTWGFGWRRVLDRVDALVQQLQASSPTGRVTLIGHSSGGVMLRLYLSDEPVLGRGYHGATRCDRLITLGSPHQAVRATPLRLLVDRRFPGCYEPGVDYVAIAGELDLNGDNASSFSRRTASGSYKSIAGDAELSGDGLVPVESALLKGARHLVQPDTAHGGFFGKLWYGSLQRLESWWTFVTND
;
A
#
# COMPACT_ATOMS: atom_id res chain seq x y z
N ILE A 1 -18.77 -19.73 11.82
CA ILE A 1 -17.43 -19.90 11.24
C ILE A 1 -17.67 -19.80 9.74
N GLY A 2 -17.63 -18.58 9.20
CA GLY A 2 -17.75 -18.36 7.77
C GLY A 2 -16.50 -18.92 7.09
N GLU A 3 -16.66 -19.73 6.06
CA GLU A 3 -15.59 -20.08 5.15
C GLU A 3 -14.97 -18.78 4.64
N MET A 4 -13.71 -18.55 4.97
CA MET A 4 -12.92 -17.53 4.30
C MET A 4 -12.76 -18.00 2.85
N THR A 5 -13.54 -17.41 1.96
CA THR A 5 -13.34 -17.63 0.52
C THR A 5 -11.96 -17.09 0.15
N THR A 6 -11.07 -17.97 -0.27
CA THR A 6 -9.75 -17.59 -0.77
C THR A 6 -9.93 -16.63 -1.94
N VAL A 7 -9.26 -15.48 -1.88
CA VAL A 7 -9.29 -14.51 -2.97
C VAL A 7 -8.58 -15.09 -4.19
N ASP A 8 -9.23 -15.09 -5.34
CA ASP A 8 -8.62 -15.60 -6.58
C ASP A 8 -7.38 -14.75 -6.93
N PRO A 9 -6.18 -15.35 -7.01
CA PRO A 9 -4.95 -14.62 -7.32
C PRO A 9 -4.96 -14.01 -8.73
N ARG A 10 -5.85 -14.45 -9.60
CA ARG A 10 -5.97 -13.96 -10.97
C ARG A 10 -6.83 -12.72 -11.13
N GLN A 11 -7.64 -12.37 -10.11
CA GLN A 11 -8.55 -11.20 -10.26
C GLN A 11 -7.77 -9.90 -10.52
N PRO A 12 -8.42 -8.89 -11.14
CA PRO A 12 -7.76 -7.63 -11.48
C PRO A 12 -7.18 -6.92 -10.26
N VAL A 13 -6.07 -6.23 -10.47
CA VAL A 13 -5.33 -5.48 -9.44
C VAL A 13 -5.31 -4.00 -9.76
N LEU A 14 -5.65 -3.17 -8.79
CA LEU A 14 -5.41 -1.73 -8.79
C LEU A 14 -4.21 -1.42 -7.90
N ILE A 15 -3.28 -0.61 -8.41
CA ILE A 15 -2.09 -0.15 -7.67
C ILE A 15 -2.20 1.35 -7.42
N LEU A 16 -2.15 1.76 -6.16
CA LEU A 16 -2.01 3.16 -5.75
C LEU A 16 -0.62 3.37 -5.14
N GLY A 17 0.13 4.28 -5.73
CA GLY A 17 1.50 4.58 -5.33
C GLY A 17 1.60 5.45 -4.08
N GLY A 18 2.84 5.75 -3.70
CA GLY A 18 3.17 6.57 -2.56
C GLY A 18 3.21 8.07 -2.85
N PHE A 19 3.30 8.86 -1.78
CA PHE A 19 3.36 10.31 -1.84
C PHE A 19 4.51 10.81 -2.71
N LEU A 20 4.20 11.70 -3.66
CA LEU A 20 5.12 12.30 -4.63
C LEU A 20 5.75 11.32 -5.64
N ILE A 21 5.36 10.06 -5.66
CA ILE A 21 5.82 9.08 -6.63
C ILE A 21 4.77 8.97 -7.75
N THR A 22 5.21 9.11 -8.99
CA THR A 22 4.31 9.05 -10.15
C THR A 22 4.03 7.61 -10.59
N ALA A 23 2.96 7.42 -11.37
CA ALA A 23 2.49 6.10 -11.79
C ALA A 23 3.55 5.29 -12.57
N GLU A 24 4.44 5.96 -13.29
CA GLU A 24 5.49 5.32 -14.09
C GLU A 24 6.43 4.44 -13.26
N ALA A 25 6.66 4.79 -11.99
CA ALA A 25 7.49 4.00 -11.09
C ALA A 25 6.90 2.60 -10.80
N TYR A 26 5.60 2.44 -10.96
CA TYR A 26 4.86 1.20 -10.69
C TYR A 26 4.50 0.40 -11.95
N ALA A 27 4.76 0.95 -13.14
CA ALA A 27 4.47 0.26 -14.39
C ALA A 27 5.16 -1.12 -14.50
N PRO A 28 6.43 -1.31 -14.07
CA PRO A 28 7.05 -2.62 -14.03
C PRO A 28 6.32 -3.60 -13.09
N MET A 29 5.86 -3.14 -11.92
CA MET A 29 5.10 -3.97 -10.98
C MET A 29 3.81 -4.49 -11.63
N ALA A 30 3.05 -3.62 -12.31
CA ALA A 30 1.84 -4.01 -13.03
C ALA A 30 2.13 -5.05 -14.12
N ALA A 31 3.21 -4.87 -14.88
CA ALA A 31 3.63 -5.80 -15.92
C ALA A 31 4.03 -7.17 -15.35
N TRP A 32 4.79 -7.19 -14.26
CA TRP A 32 5.20 -8.43 -13.58
C TRP A 32 4.00 -9.20 -13.00
N LEU A 33 3.04 -8.50 -12.38
CA LEU A 33 1.82 -9.13 -11.86
C LEU A 33 1.03 -9.84 -12.95
N LYS A 34 0.91 -9.23 -14.14
CA LYS A 34 0.27 -9.88 -15.29
C LYS A 34 1.01 -11.13 -15.73
N GLN A 35 2.33 -11.13 -15.71
CA GLN A 35 3.13 -12.32 -16.02
C GLN A 35 2.98 -13.43 -14.98
N LEU A 36 2.69 -13.08 -13.72
CA LEU A 36 2.41 -14.02 -12.64
C LEU A 36 0.96 -14.53 -12.64
N GLY A 37 0.16 -14.17 -13.64
CA GLY A 37 -1.18 -14.70 -13.85
C GLY A 37 -2.33 -13.80 -13.41
N VAL A 38 -2.07 -12.58 -12.95
CA VAL A 38 -3.11 -11.58 -12.67
C VAL A 38 -3.85 -11.23 -13.96
N PHE A 39 -5.18 -11.21 -13.92
CA PHE A 39 -6.04 -10.97 -15.08
C PHE A 39 -5.74 -9.62 -15.74
N ASP A 40 -5.68 -8.58 -14.94
CA ASP A 40 -5.30 -7.24 -15.37
C ASP A 40 -4.73 -6.44 -14.19
N ALA A 41 -3.81 -5.53 -14.43
CA ALA A 41 -3.19 -4.71 -13.39
C ALA A 41 -2.99 -3.28 -13.89
N HIS A 42 -3.52 -2.32 -13.16
CA HIS A 42 -3.45 -0.90 -13.50
C HIS A 42 -2.97 -0.05 -12.33
N VAL A 43 -2.18 0.95 -12.65
CA VAL A 43 -1.70 1.97 -11.71
C VAL A 43 -2.59 3.19 -11.79
N VAL A 44 -3.05 3.68 -10.64
CA VAL A 44 -3.83 4.93 -10.57
C VAL A 44 -2.92 6.10 -10.95
N PRO A 45 -3.27 6.90 -11.97
CA PRO A 45 -2.47 8.05 -12.35
C PRO A 45 -2.67 9.18 -11.33
N VAL A 46 -1.63 9.48 -10.57
CA VAL A 46 -1.60 10.61 -9.63
C VAL A 46 -0.34 11.42 -9.88
N THR A 47 -0.49 12.71 -10.15
CA THR A 47 0.65 13.61 -10.35
C THR A 47 1.26 14.03 -9.02
N ARG A 48 2.50 14.53 -9.05
CA ARG A 48 3.16 15.05 -7.85
C ARG A 48 2.38 16.19 -7.20
N LEU A 49 1.79 17.07 -8.01
CA LEU A 49 0.95 18.17 -7.51
C LEU A 49 -0.29 17.64 -6.78
N GLU A 50 -0.95 16.64 -7.34
CA GLU A 50 -2.10 16.01 -6.71
C GLU A 50 -1.72 15.33 -5.39
N TRP A 51 -0.54 14.69 -5.32
CA TRP A 51 -0.02 14.18 -4.06
C TRP A 51 0.24 15.29 -3.03
N LEU A 52 0.78 16.44 -3.44
CA LEU A 52 0.93 17.59 -2.54
C LEU A 52 -0.41 18.06 -1.99
N LEU A 53 -1.46 18.08 -2.81
CA LEU A 53 -2.81 18.46 -2.39
C LEU A 53 -3.39 17.48 -1.35
N THR A 54 -2.92 16.25 -1.26
CA THR A 54 -3.35 15.28 -0.24
C THR A 54 -2.85 15.61 1.18
N THR A 55 -1.98 16.59 1.34
CA THR A 55 -1.65 17.17 2.64
C THR A 55 -2.90 17.72 3.33
N TRP A 56 -3.91 18.12 2.54
CA TRP A 56 -5.22 18.58 3.00
C TRP A 56 -6.33 17.64 2.54
N GLY A 57 -7.42 17.59 3.31
CA GLY A 57 -8.53 16.67 3.06
C GLY A 57 -9.19 16.82 1.67
N PHE A 58 -9.21 18.01 1.09
CA PHE A 58 -9.79 18.21 -0.24
C PHE A 58 -9.01 17.50 -1.36
N GLY A 59 -7.71 17.27 -1.18
CA GLY A 59 -6.90 16.51 -2.13
C GLY A 59 -7.22 15.02 -2.16
N TRP A 60 -7.73 14.45 -1.07
CA TRP A 60 -8.05 13.01 -0.98
C TRP A 60 -9.15 12.62 -1.95
N ARG A 61 -10.20 13.43 -2.04
CA ARG A 61 -11.34 13.14 -2.90
C ARG A 61 -10.94 12.97 -4.36
N ARG A 62 -10.02 13.79 -4.82
CA ARG A 62 -9.55 13.73 -6.21
C ARG A 62 -8.85 12.37 -6.52
N VAL A 63 -8.01 11.91 -5.60
CA VAL A 63 -7.37 10.59 -5.73
C VAL A 63 -8.39 9.47 -5.59
N LEU A 64 -9.28 9.55 -4.60
CA LEU A 64 -10.30 8.54 -4.35
C LEU A 64 -11.32 8.42 -5.49
N ASP A 65 -11.69 9.53 -6.14
CA ASP A 65 -12.57 9.51 -7.32
C ASP A 65 -11.92 8.73 -8.49
N ARG A 66 -10.61 8.88 -8.68
CA ARG A 66 -9.89 8.09 -9.70
C ARG A 66 -9.76 6.62 -9.31
N VAL A 67 -9.48 6.35 -8.05
CA VAL A 67 -9.47 4.97 -7.53
C VAL A 67 -10.83 4.32 -7.79
N ASP A 68 -11.91 5.00 -7.44
CA ASP A 68 -13.27 4.47 -7.59
C ASP A 68 -13.63 4.23 -9.06
N ALA A 69 -13.32 5.17 -9.94
CA ALA A 69 -13.56 5.01 -11.38
C ALA A 69 -12.80 3.79 -11.95
N LEU A 70 -11.54 3.63 -11.59
CA LEU A 70 -10.73 2.50 -12.05
C LEU A 70 -11.20 1.17 -11.44
N VAL A 71 -11.57 1.15 -10.15
CA VAL A 71 -12.15 -0.05 -9.51
C VAL A 71 -13.43 -0.47 -10.23
N GLN A 72 -14.33 0.45 -10.54
CA GLN A 72 -15.56 0.14 -11.26
C GLN A 72 -15.27 -0.46 -12.66
N GLN A 73 -14.30 0.10 -13.36
CA GLN A 73 -13.88 -0.40 -14.67
C GLN A 73 -13.30 -1.82 -14.55
N LEU A 74 -12.41 -2.07 -13.60
CA LEU A 74 -11.79 -3.38 -13.39
C LEU A 74 -12.81 -4.41 -12.90
N GLN A 75 -13.72 -4.01 -12.03
CA GLN A 75 -14.79 -4.88 -11.55
C GLN A 75 -15.68 -5.37 -12.68
N ALA A 76 -16.03 -4.49 -13.62
CA ALA A 76 -16.91 -4.83 -14.75
C ALA A 76 -16.32 -5.93 -15.65
N SER A 77 -14.98 -6.00 -15.74
CA SER A 77 -14.27 -7.05 -16.52
C SER A 77 -13.72 -8.19 -15.66
N SER A 78 -13.88 -8.11 -14.34
CA SER A 78 -13.33 -9.12 -13.42
C SER A 78 -14.08 -10.45 -13.50
N PRO A 79 -13.36 -11.57 -13.65
CA PRO A 79 -13.98 -12.91 -13.60
C PRO A 79 -14.60 -13.24 -12.24
N THR A 80 -14.17 -12.61 -11.17
CA THR A 80 -14.68 -12.79 -9.80
C THR A 80 -15.72 -11.75 -9.41
N GLY A 81 -15.88 -10.68 -10.20
CA GLY A 81 -16.68 -9.50 -9.82
C GLY A 81 -16.05 -8.66 -8.72
N ARG A 82 -14.78 -8.91 -8.37
CA ARG A 82 -14.02 -8.24 -7.30
C ARG A 82 -12.68 -7.73 -7.82
N VAL A 83 -12.06 -6.84 -7.07
CA VAL A 83 -10.76 -6.23 -7.38
C VAL A 83 -9.84 -6.35 -6.17
N THR A 84 -8.58 -6.67 -6.42
CA THR A 84 -7.51 -6.63 -5.42
C THR A 84 -6.85 -5.26 -5.43
N LEU A 85 -6.64 -4.69 -4.25
CA LEU A 85 -5.97 -3.40 -4.07
C LEU A 85 -4.54 -3.60 -3.59
N ILE A 86 -3.60 -2.89 -4.21
CA ILE A 86 -2.22 -2.77 -3.73
C ILE A 86 -1.94 -1.30 -3.45
N GLY A 87 -1.53 -0.98 -2.23
CA GLY A 87 -1.15 0.37 -1.83
C GLY A 87 0.30 0.42 -1.34
N HIS A 88 1.11 1.28 -1.95
CA HIS A 88 2.48 1.54 -1.52
C HIS A 88 2.52 2.82 -0.66
N SER A 89 3.17 2.75 0.49
CA SER A 89 3.36 3.91 1.37
C SER A 89 2.02 4.60 1.70
N SER A 90 1.89 5.89 1.47
CA SER A 90 0.65 6.66 1.70
C SER A 90 -0.54 6.11 0.90
N GLY A 91 -0.30 5.45 -0.23
CA GLY A 91 -1.35 4.81 -1.02
C GLY A 91 -2.10 3.70 -0.26
N GLY A 92 -1.40 2.94 0.56
CA GLY A 92 -2.03 1.90 1.39
C GLY A 92 -2.95 2.50 2.45
N VAL A 93 -2.58 3.62 3.05
CA VAL A 93 -3.42 4.35 4.01
C VAL A 93 -4.65 4.95 3.32
N MET A 94 -4.47 5.54 2.13
CA MET A 94 -5.55 6.08 1.31
C MET A 94 -6.57 5.00 0.91
N LEU A 95 -6.09 3.80 0.56
CA LEU A 95 -6.96 2.68 0.19
C LEU A 95 -7.75 2.12 1.39
N ARG A 96 -7.23 2.21 2.61
CA ARG A 96 -8.02 1.91 3.81
C ARG A 96 -9.21 2.87 3.94
N LEU A 97 -9.01 4.16 3.67
CA LEU A 97 -10.10 5.13 3.61
C LEU A 97 -11.09 4.81 2.50
N TYR A 98 -10.61 4.43 1.30
CA TYR A 98 -11.45 4.04 0.17
C TYR A 98 -12.37 2.85 0.49
N LEU A 99 -11.87 1.85 1.21
CA LEU A 99 -12.65 0.67 1.60
C LEU A 99 -13.80 1.00 2.55
N SER A 100 -13.65 2.02 3.39
CA SER A 100 -14.62 2.40 4.41
C SER A 100 -15.88 3.05 3.84
N ASP A 101 -16.89 3.16 4.67
CA ASP A 101 -18.13 3.88 4.39
C ASP A 101 -18.08 5.36 4.79
N GLU A 102 -16.91 5.86 5.23
CA GLU A 102 -16.73 7.25 5.64
C GLU A 102 -16.90 8.21 4.46
N PRO A 103 -17.76 9.21 4.58
CA PRO A 103 -17.88 10.24 3.56
C PRO A 103 -16.66 11.17 3.57
N VAL A 104 -16.04 11.33 2.39
CA VAL A 104 -14.96 12.29 2.14
C VAL A 104 -15.53 13.45 1.34
N LEU A 105 -15.61 14.64 1.95
CA LEU A 105 -16.21 15.82 1.33
C LEU A 105 -17.60 15.54 0.71
N GLY A 106 -18.44 14.85 1.47
CA GLY A 106 -19.81 14.54 1.07
C GLY A 106 -19.98 13.32 0.16
N ARG A 107 -18.92 12.54 -0.11
CA ARG A 107 -18.98 11.31 -0.90
C ARG A 107 -18.42 10.12 -0.14
N GLY A 108 -19.23 9.07 0.03
CA GLY A 108 -18.79 7.75 0.50
C GLY A 108 -18.44 6.85 -0.67
N TYR A 109 -17.36 6.07 -0.55
CA TYR A 109 -16.88 5.18 -1.62
C TYR A 109 -17.31 3.73 -1.41
N HIS A 110 -17.36 3.26 -0.17
CA HIS A 110 -17.75 1.90 0.18
C HIS A 110 -17.00 0.84 -0.63
N GLY A 111 -15.67 1.03 -0.77
CA GLY A 111 -14.84 0.19 -1.63
C GLY A 111 -14.87 -1.30 -1.26
N ALA A 112 -15.14 -1.65 0.00
CA ALA A 112 -15.31 -3.03 0.45
C ALA A 112 -16.45 -3.79 -0.25
N THR A 113 -17.38 -3.09 -0.88
CA THR A 113 -18.42 -3.73 -1.71
C THR A 113 -17.90 -4.24 -3.06
N ARG A 114 -16.73 -3.78 -3.48
CA ARG A 114 -16.10 -4.11 -4.78
C ARG A 114 -14.74 -4.77 -4.64
N CYS A 115 -14.08 -4.58 -3.51
CA CYS A 115 -12.73 -5.05 -3.26
C CYS A 115 -12.73 -5.97 -2.04
N ASP A 116 -12.08 -7.11 -2.14
CA ASP A 116 -12.02 -8.12 -1.09
C ASP A 116 -10.60 -8.44 -0.60
N ARG A 117 -9.58 -7.73 -1.12
CA ARG A 117 -8.20 -7.82 -0.64
C ARG A 117 -7.50 -6.46 -0.72
N LEU A 118 -6.78 -6.11 0.34
CA LEU A 118 -5.85 -4.99 0.37
C LEU A 118 -4.46 -5.46 0.77
N ILE A 119 -3.50 -5.26 -0.13
CA ILE A 119 -2.07 -5.51 0.12
C ILE A 119 -1.40 -4.16 0.32
N THR A 120 -0.73 -3.96 1.43
CA THR A 120 0.03 -2.73 1.69
C THR A 120 1.54 -3.01 1.70
N LEU A 121 2.28 -2.15 1.04
CA LEU A 121 3.73 -2.24 0.88
C LEU A 121 4.38 -1.04 1.58
N GLY A 122 5.01 -1.25 2.72
CA GLY A 122 5.67 -0.20 3.48
C GLY A 122 4.76 0.98 3.84
N SER A 123 3.48 0.74 4.08
CA SER A 123 2.52 1.79 4.44
C SER A 123 2.61 2.14 5.92
N PRO A 124 2.78 3.43 6.28
CA PRO A 124 2.91 3.84 7.68
C PRO A 124 1.52 3.90 8.35
N HIS A 125 1.01 2.75 8.74
CA HIS A 125 -0.31 2.61 9.36
C HIS A 125 -0.39 3.26 10.74
N GLN A 126 0.67 3.07 11.55
CA GLN A 126 0.79 3.69 12.88
C GLN A 126 1.95 4.69 12.84
N ALA A 127 1.71 5.90 13.31
CA ALA A 127 2.75 6.91 13.37
C ALA A 127 2.54 7.84 14.55
N VAL A 128 3.63 8.15 15.27
CA VAL A 128 3.64 9.14 16.36
C VAL A 128 3.38 10.54 15.80
N ARG A 129 4.01 10.86 14.67
CA ARG A 129 3.71 12.05 13.89
C ARG A 129 3.04 11.65 12.60
N ALA A 130 1.77 11.97 12.48
CA ALA A 130 0.95 11.54 11.37
C ALA A 130 0.41 12.73 10.57
N THR A 131 0.24 12.51 9.27
CA THR A 131 -0.53 13.42 8.41
C THR A 131 -2.01 13.42 8.81
N PRO A 132 -2.81 14.44 8.44
CA PRO A 132 -4.25 14.44 8.69
C PRO A 132 -4.95 13.18 8.17
N LEU A 133 -4.55 12.66 7.02
CA LEU A 133 -5.08 11.41 6.47
C LEU A 133 -4.84 10.23 7.42
N ARG A 134 -3.61 10.02 7.88
CA ARG A 134 -3.28 8.91 8.78
C ARG A 134 -4.00 9.02 10.12
N LEU A 135 -4.09 10.23 10.66
CA LEU A 135 -4.84 10.48 11.90
C LEU A 135 -6.32 10.13 11.76
N LEU A 136 -6.93 10.51 10.63
CA LEU A 136 -8.32 10.18 10.36
C LEU A 136 -8.52 8.66 10.28
N VAL A 137 -7.73 8.00 9.44
CA VAL A 137 -7.85 6.55 9.19
C VAL A 137 -7.59 5.75 10.47
N ASP A 138 -6.55 6.12 11.23
CA ASP A 138 -6.20 5.41 12.47
C ASP A 138 -7.26 5.55 13.57
N ARG A 139 -7.92 6.70 13.64
CA ARG A 139 -8.98 6.95 14.62
C ARG A 139 -10.32 6.34 14.24
N ARG A 140 -10.66 6.37 12.95
CA ARG A 140 -11.97 5.94 12.45
C ARG A 140 -12.02 4.49 12.02
N PHE A 141 -10.91 3.97 11.47
CA PHE A 141 -10.83 2.62 10.88
C PHE A 141 -9.58 1.89 11.37
N PRO A 142 -9.42 1.64 12.67
CA PRO A 142 -8.22 1.01 13.20
C PRO A 142 -8.08 -0.44 12.71
N GLY A 143 -6.87 -0.84 12.34
CA GLY A 143 -6.56 -2.20 11.93
C GLY A 143 -7.32 -2.67 10.69
N CYS A 144 -7.68 -3.94 10.65
CA CYS A 144 -8.48 -4.57 9.60
C CYS A 144 -9.97 -4.27 9.82
N TYR A 145 -10.36 -3.06 9.52
CA TYR A 145 -11.69 -2.52 9.86
C TYR A 145 -12.84 -3.20 9.11
N GLU A 146 -12.66 -3.46 7.81
CA GLU A 146 -13.70 -4.06 6.97
C GLU A 146 -13.66 -5.61 7.05
N PRO A 147 -14.66 -6.27 7.63
CA PRO A 147 -14.59 -7.71 7.89
C PRO A 147 -14.60 -8.59 6.64
N GLY A 148 -15.08 -8.05 5.51
CA GLY A 148 -15.11 -8.76 4.23
C GLY A 148 -13.84 -8.60 3.39
N VAL A 149 -12.80 -7.99 3.92
CA VAL A 149 -11.54 -7.72 3.21
C VAL A 149 -10.40 -8.52 3.83
N ASP A 150 -9.63 -9.21 3.00
CA ASP A 150 -8.36 -9.83 3.38
C ASP A 150 -7.24 -8.78 3.36
N TYR A 151 -6.68 -8.49 4.53
CA TYR A 151 -5.61 -7.50 4.67
C TYR A 151 -4.25 -8.20 4.78
N VAL A 152 -3.32 -7.80 3.93
CA VAL A 152 -1.92 -8.25 3.95
C VAL A 152 -1.01 -7.04 4.07
N ALA A 153 -0.21 -7.00 5.12
CA ALA A 153 0.73 -5.91 5.36
C ALA A 153 2.17 -6.40 5.19
N ILE A 154 2.89 -5.79 4.27
CA ILE A 154 4.27 -6.14 3.93
C ILE A 154 5.18 -4.99 4.36
N ALA A 155 6.14 -5.31 5.24
CA ALA A 155 7.16 -4.41 5.71
C ALA A 155 8.52 -4.80 5.14
N GLY A 156 9.35 -3.84 4.77
CA GLY A 156 10.74 -4.07 4.39
C GLY A 156 11.68 -3.83 5.58
N GLU A 157 12.73 -4.61 5.62
CA GLU A 157 13.83 -4.47 6.58
C GLU A 157 15.14 -4.31 5.83
N LEU A 158 15.46 -3.06 5.46
CA LEU A 158 16.65 -2.72 4.68
C LEU A 158 17.91 -2.81 5.54
N ASP A 159 18.90 -3.56 5.08
CA ASP A 159 20.24 -3.54 5.67
C ASP A 159 20.95 -2.23 5.28
N LEU A 160 21.00 -1.28 6.20
CA LEU A 160 21.65 0.02 5.98
C LEU A 160 23.17 -0.09 5.77
N ASN A 161 23.80 -1.20 6.15
CA ASN A 161 25.22 -1.46 5.96
C ASN A 161 25.49 -2.31 4.70
N GLY A 162 24.44 -2.86 4.08
CA GLY A 162 24.51 -3.71 2.90
C GLY A 162 24.59 -2.93 1.58
N ASP A 163 24.84 -3.67 0.51
CA ASP A 163 24.99 -3.08 -0.84
C ASP A 163 23.69 -2.58 -1.46
N ASN A 164 22.54 -2.97 -0.90
CA ASN A 164 21.24 -2.54 -1.36
C ASN A 164 20.96 -1.08 -0.98
N ALA A 165 21.31 -0.66 0.23
CA ALA A 165 20.97 0.66 0.75
C ALA A 165 21.65 1.79 -0.02
N SER A 166 20.88 2.82 -0.37
CA SER A 166 21.40 4.05 -0.95
C SER A 166 22.12 4.91 0.09
N SER A 167 22.98 5.82 -0.36
CA SER A 167 23.61 6.84 0.52
C SER A 167 22.56 7.72 1.19
N PHE A 168 21.45 7.97 0.53
CA PHE A 168 20.33 8.72 1.09
C PHE A 168 19.70 7.97 2.27
N SER A 169 19.36 6.68 2.11
CA SER A 169 18.83 5.85 3.19
C SER A 169 19.73 5.81 4.41
N ARG A 170 21.04 5.59 4.19
CA ARG A 170 22.02 5.55 5.28
C ARG A 170 22.05 6.82 6.11
N ARG A 171 21.82 7.98 5.47
CA ARG A 171 21.84 9.28 6.15
C ARG A 171 20.50 9.65 6.80
N THR A 172 19.39 9.18 6.27
CA THR A 172 18.05 9.67 6.64
C THR A 172 17.21 8.69 7.43
N ALA A 173 17.51 7.37 7.39
CA ALA A 173 16.67 6.33 7.98
C ALA A 173 16.41 6.55 9.46
N SER A 174 17.44 6.74 10.28
CA SER A 174 17.31 6.98 11.72
C SER A 174 16.41 8.18 12.05
N GLY A 175 16.56 9.27 11.32
CA GLY A 175 15.72 10.47 11.48
C GLY A 175 14.26 10.20 11.10
N SER A 176 14.03 9.45 10.03
CA SER A 176 12.69 9.05 9.58
C SER A 176 12.02 8.12 10.60
N TYR A 177 12.73 7.11 11.08
CA TYR A 177 12.20 6.16 12.08
C TYR A 177 11.84 6.87 13.38
N LYS A 178 12.72 7.76 13.86
CA LYS A 178 12.43 8.61 15.02
C LYS A 178 11.21 9.49 14.80
N SER A 179 11.08 10.08 13.62
CA SER A 179 9.94 10.94 13.29
C SER A 179 8.62 10.16 13.22
N ILE A 180 8.61 8.97 12.64
CA ILE A 180 7.40 8.16 12.44
C ILE A 180 7.02 7.41 13.71
N ALA A 181 7.96 6.71 14.34
CA ALA A 181 7.69 5.79 15.45
C ALA A 181 8.32 6.21 16.79
N GLY A 182 9.06 7.30 16.84
CA GLY A 182 9.65 7.84 18.07
C GLY A 182 11.01 7.26 18.46
N ASP A 183 11.54 6.28 17.71
CA ASP A 183 12.82 5.62 17.98
C ASP A 183 13.67 5.55 16.71
N ALA A 184 14.93 5.96 16.83
CA ALA A 184 15.90 5.99 15.73
C ALA A 184 16.55 4.63 15.45
N GLU A 185 16.52 3.71 16.42
CA GLU A 185 17.21 2.43 16.37
C GLU A 185 16.34 1.29 15.82
N LEU A 186 15.14 1.62 15.33
CA LEU A 186 14.21 0.65 14.75
C LEU A 186 14.73 0.11 13.41
N SER A 187 14.25 -1.07 13.03
CA SER A 187 14.39 -1.62 11.68
C SER A 187 13.27 -1.09 10.78
N GLY A 188 13.57 -0.91 9.50
CA GLY A 188 12.61 -0.47 8.49
C GLY A 188 13.18 -0.51 7.09
N ASP A 189 12.40 -0.01 6.14
CA ASP A 189 12.73 -0.04 4.71
C ASP A 189 13.56 1.17 4.22
N GLY A 190 14.10 1.94 5.15
CA GLY A 190 14.84 3.19 4.89
C GLY A 190 14.00 4.45 5.12
N LEU A 191 12.68 4.32 5.18
CA LEU A 191 11.74 5.42 5.48
C LEU A 191 10.75 5.04 6.56
N VAL A 192 10.07 3.90 6.42
CA VAL A 192 9.00 3.45 7.30
C VAL A 192 9.49 2.30 8.18
N PRO A 193 9.40 2.42 9.52
CA PRO A 193 9.73 1.33 10.43
C PRO A 193 8.82 0.12 10.22
N VAL A 194 9.35 -1.08 10.42
CA VAL A 194 8.60 -2.35 10.32
C VAL A 194 7.33 -2.30 11.16
N GLU A 195 7.43 -1.91 12.43
CA GLU A 195 6.26 -1.85 13.33
C GLU A 195 5.16 -0.90 12.86
N SER A 196 5.53 0.18 12.14
CA SER A 196 4.58 1.13 11.56
C SER A 196 3.89 0.56 10.31
N ALA A 197 4.58 -0.30 9.57
CA ALA A 197 4.07 -0.90 8.33
C ALA A 197 3.20 -2.15 8.55
N LEU A 198 3.27 -2.79 9.71
CA LEU A 198 2.49 -3.96 10.05
C LEU A 198 1.12 -3.57 10.62
N LEU A 199 0.09 -3.62 9.78
CA LEU A 199 -1.29 -3.30 10.17
C LEU A 199 -1.82 -4.35 11.16
N LYS A 200 -2.34 -3.90 12.30
CA LYS A 200 -2.89 -4.79 13.32
C LYS A 200 -4.04 -5.65 12.77
N GLY A 201 -3.92 -6.95 12.94
CA GLY A 201 -4.91 -7.94 12.50
C GLY A 201 -4.73 -8.44 11.07
N ALA A 202 -3.85 -7.83 10.27
CA ALA A 202 -3.52 -8.28 8.93
C ALA A 202 -2.60 -9.52 8.96
N ARG A 203 -2.52 -10.23 7.84
CA ARG A 203 -1.42 -11.16 7.61
C ARG A 203 -0.14 -10.34 7.40
N HIS A 204 0.96 -10.72 8.05
CA HIS A 204 2.19 -9.95 8.07
C HIS A 204 3.32 -10.67 7.35
N LEU A 205 4.06 -9.96 6.52
CA LEU A 205 5.34 -10.37 5.98
C LEU A 205 6.39 -9.29 6.24
N VAL A 206 7.48 -9.64 6.90
CA VAL A 206 8.68 -8.80 6.96
C VAL A 206 9.65 -9.31 5.92
N GLN A 207 9.93 -8.49 4.92
CA GLN A 207 10.75 -8.86 3.78
C GLN A 207 12.20 -8.39 3.99
N PRO A 208 13.17 -9.30 4.08
CA PRO A 208 14.56 -8.93 4.34
C PRO A 208 15.15 -8.12 3.21
N ASP A 209 16.06 -7.23 3.55
CA ASP A 209 16.84 -6.37 2.67
C ASP A 209 16.01 -5.73 1.55
N THR A 210 14.88 -5.12 1.93
CA THR A 210 13.92 -4.50 1.01
C THR A 210 13.76 -3.03 1.32
N ALA A 211 14.03 -2.18 0.34
CA ALA A 211 13.95 -0.74 0.43
C ALA A 211 12.52 -0.22 0.19
N HIS A 212 12.24 0.98 0.69
CA HIS A 212 10.96 1.68 0.50
C HIS A 212 10.63 1.96 -0.97
N GLY A 213 11.63 2.31 -1.76
CA GLY A 213 11.53 2.59 -3.18
C GLY A 213 12.91 2.66 -3.81
N GLY A 214 13.00 2.83 -5.12
CA GLY A 214 14.25 2.88 -5.85
C GLY A 214 15.20 4.02 -5.43
N PHE A 215 14.68 5.04 -4.77
CA PHE A 215 15.49 6.12 -4.20
C PHE A 215 16.20 5.71 -2.89
N PHE A 216 15.63 4.74 -2.17
CA PHE A 216 16.13 4.24 -0.90
C PHE A 216 17.06 3.04 -1.03
N GLY A 217 16.93 2.28 -2.09
CA GLY A 217 17.78 1.12 -2.36
C GLY A 217 17.53 0.53 -3.75
N LYS A 218 18.42 -0.36 -4.16
CA LYS A 218 18.37 -1.02 -5.48
C LYS A 218 17.20 -1.99 -5.60
N LEU A 219 16.94 -2.73 -4.51
CA LEU A 219 15.88 -3.72 -4.41
C LEU A 219 14.80 -3.20 -3.45
N TRP A 220 13.61 -3.01 -3.98
CA TRP A 220 12.45 -2.51 -3.25
C TRP A 220 11.22 -3.38 -3.55
N TYR A 221 10.07 -3.09 -2.97
CA TYR A 221 8.84 -3.90 -3.13
C TYR A 221 8.45 -4.17 -4.60
N GLY A 222 8.74 -3.23 -5.50
CA GLY A 222 8.46 -3.34 -6.93
C GLY A 222 9.53 -4.06 -7.76
N SER A 223 10.67 -4.42 -7.17
CA SER A 223 11.69 -5.22 -7.84
C SER A 223 11.21 -6.66 -8.01
N LEU A 224 11.46 -7.27 -9.17
CA LEU A 224 10.91 -8.59 -9.51
C LEU A 224 11.11 -9.63 -8.41
N GLN A 225 12.33 -9.78 -7.91
CA GLN A 225 12.64 -10.77 -6.85
C GLN A 225 11.85 -10.54 -5.56
N ARG A 226 11.63 -9.28 -5.19
CA ARG A 226 10.86 -8.92 -3.99
C ARG A 226 9.37 -9.10 -4.24
N LEU A 227 8.91 -8.73 -5.44
CA LEU A 227 7.53 -8.90 -5.86
C LEU A 227 7.12 -10.38 -5.90
N GLU A 228 7.91 -11.25 -6.50
CA GLU A 228 7.64 -12.69 -6.52
C GLU A 228 7.51 -13.26 -5.11
N SER A 229 8.40 -12.85 -4.21
CA SER A 229 8.38 -13.30 -2.82
C SER A 229 7.10 -12.89 -2.08
N TRP A 230 6.75 -11.60 -2.09
CA TRP A 230 5.56 -11.17 -1.37
C TRP A 230 4.26 -11.57 -2.09
N TRP A 231 4.25 -11.67 -3.42
CA TRP A 231 3.08 -12.16 -4.15
C TRP A 231 2.81 -13.64 -3.85
N THR A 232 3.84 -14.46 -3.77
CA THR A 232 3.71 -15.86 -3.35
C THR A 232 3.13 -15.95 -1.94
N PHE A 233 3.59 -15.12 -1.01
CA PHE A 233 3.03 -15.06 0.35
C PHE A 233 1.54 -14.65 0.34
N VAL A 234 1.17 -13.69 -0.49
CA VAL A 234 -0.20 -13.21 -0.61
C VAL A 234 -1.15 -14.29 -1.16
N THR A 235 -0.70 -15.06 -2.14
CA THR A 235 -1.53 -16.04 -2.87
C THR A 235 -1.52 -17.43 -2.26
N ASN A 236 -0.58 -17.74 -1.39
CA ASN A 236 -0.56 -18.99 -0.62
C ASN A 236 -1.19 -18.75 0.75
N ASP A 237 -2.27 -19.47 1.04
CA ASP A 237 -2.91 -19.49 2.35
C ASP A 237 -2.13 -20.34 3.35
#